data_55221c3457d808aff836646e8ae938a7
#
_entry.id   55221c3457d808aff836646e8ae938a7
#
_cell.length_a   1.000
_cell.length_b   1.000
_cell.length_c   1.000
_cell.angle_alpha   90.00
_cell.angle_beta   90.00
_cell.angle_gamma   90.00
#
_symmetry.space_group_name_H-M   'P 1'
#
loop_
_entity.id
_entity.type
_entity.pdbx_description
1 polymer ?
#
loop_
_entity_poly.entity_id
_entity_poly.type
_entity_poly.pdbx_seq_one_letter_code
_entity_poly.pdbx_strand_id
1 'polypeptide(L)' 'MFERIDYRVIRIDGEYAYLQKLEDENAEEKCVAMVLLPPEIQEGCHIAYEMMEYR' A
#
# COMPACT_ATOMS: atom_id res chain seq x y z
N MET A 1 4.55 20.19 6.21
CA MET A 1 3.30 19.43 6.38
C MET A 1 3.42 18.10 5.65
N PHE A 2 3.06 17.04 6.30
CA PHE A 2 3.17 15.71 5.72
C PHE A 2 1.88 15.33 5.04
N GLU A 3 2.01 14.74 3.85
CA GLU A 3 0.85 14.21 3.15
C GLU A 3 0.67 12.76 3.51
N ARG A 4 -0.58 12.38 3.68
CA ARG A 4 -0.94 10.99 3.90
C ARG A 4 -1.60 10.45 2.63
N ILE A 5 -1.12 9.31 2.17
CA ILE A 5 -1.71 8.65 1.01
C ILE A 5 -2.26 7.32 1.48
N ASP A 6 -3.56 7.11 1.26
CA ASP A 6 -4.20 5.85 1.63
C ASP A 6 -4.19 4.91 0.44
N TYR A 7 -3.83 3.66 0.70
CA TYR A 7 -3.78 2.61 -0.30
C TYR A 7 -4.60 1.41 0.13
N ARG A 8 -5.04 0.65 -0.85
CA ARG A 8 -5.62 -0.66 -0.62
C ARG A 8 -4.68 -1.72 -1.20
N VAL A 9 -4.46 -2.78 -0.45
CA VAL A 9 -3.67 -3.92 -0.93
C VAL A 9 -4.55 -4.72 -1.88
N ILE A 10 -4.22 -4.70 -3.16
CA ILE A 10 -5.00 -5.39 -4.18
C ILE A 10 -4.67 -6.86 -4.19
N ARG A 11 -3.38 -7.17 -4.15
CA ARG A 11 -2.92 -8.55 -4.11
C ARG A 11 -1.51 -8.61 -3.57
N ILE A 12 -1.13 -9.80 -3.15
CA ILE A 12 0.21 -10.08 -2.66
C ILE A 12 0.76 -11.21 -3.52
N ASP A 13 1.97 -11.01 -4.04
CA ASP A 13 2.64 -11.99 -4.89
C ASP A 13 4.07 -12.17 -4.36
N GLY A 14 4.27 -13.28 -3.64
CA GLY A 14 5.57 -13.58 -3.07
C GLY A 14 6.03 -12.53 -2.07
N GLU A 15 7.12 -11.85 -2.39
CA GLU A 15 7.71 -10.84 -1.52
C GLU A 15 7.24 -9.42 -1.83
N TYR A 16 6.26 -9.29 -2.72
CA TYR A 16 5.75 -7.99 -3.17
C TYR A 16 4.26 -7.89 -2.98
N ALA A 17 3.80 -6.69 -2.68
CA ALA A 17 2.39 -6.38 -2.62
C ALA A 17 2.07 -5.31 -3.66
N TYR A 18 0.87 -5.39 -4.22
CA TYR A 18 0.39 -4.41 -5.19
C TYR A 18 -0.64 -3.55 -4.52
N LEU A 19 -0.39 -2.25 -4.53
CA LEU A 19 -1.21 -1.26 -3.83
C LEU A 19 -1.84 -0.32 -4.84
N GLN A 20 -3.04 0.15 -4.52
CA GLN A 20 -3.71 1.15 -5.32
C GLN A 20 -4.23 2.26 -4.42
N LYS A 21 -4.08 3.51 -4.88
CA LYS A 21 -4.60 4.66 -4.14
C LYS A 21 -6.10 4.58 -4.03
N LEU A 22 -6.62 4.80 -2.84
CA LEU A 22 -8.06 4.80 -2.63
C LEU A 22 -8.76 5.98 -3.30
N GLU A 23 -8.06 7.10 -3.41
CA GLU A 23 -8.63 8.33 -3.96
C GLU A 23 -8.66 8.36 -5.48
N ASP A 24 -7.92 7.49 -6.13
CA ASP A 24 -7.81 7.50 -7.59
C ASP A 24 -7.96 6.08 -8.13
N GLU A 25 -9.16 5.76 -8.60
CA GLU A 25 -9.44 4.44 -9.14
C GLU A 25 -8.70 4.16 -10.45
N ASN A 26 -8.22 5.20 -11.11
CA ASN A 26 -7.49 5.08 -12.35
C ASN A 26 -5.98 5.04 -12.16
N ALA A 27 -5.52 5.20 -10.93
CA ALA A 27 -4.09 5.14 -10.63
C ALA A 27 -3.54 3.74 -10.91
N GLU A 28 -2.31 3.70 -11.40
CA GLU A 28 -1.64 2.43 -11.62
C GLU A 28 -1.31 1.76 -10.29
N GLU A 29 -1.27 0.44 -10.30
CA GLU A 29 -0.86 -0.31 -9.12
C GLU A 29 0.60 -0.04 -8.81
N LYS A 30 0.88 0.13 -7.54
CA LYS A 30 2.24 0.33 -7.07
C LYS A 30 2.75 -0.97 -6.47
N CYS A 31 3.89 -1.44 -6.95
CA CYS A 31 4.52 -2.65 -6.43
C CYS A 31 5.47 -2.26 -5.29
N VAL A 32 5.26 -2.81 -4.12
CA VAL A 32 6.05 -2.50 -2.93
C VAL A 32 6.52 -3.78 -2.27
N ALA A 33 7.79 -3.81 -1.87
CA ALA A 33 8.32 -4.98 -1.18
C ALA A 33 7.65 -5.17 0.17
N MET A 34 7.32 -6.40 0.49
CA MET A 34 6.64 -6.73 1.75
C MET A 34 7.43 -6.31 2.98
N VAL A 35 8.76 -6.28 2.87
CA VAL A 35 9.61 -5.88 4.01
C VAL A 35 9.40 -4.43 4.42
N LEU A 36 8.85 -3.60 3.53
CA LEU A 36 8.56 -2.20 3.82
C LEU A 36 7.16 -2.00 4.39
N LEU A 37 6.38 -3.06 4.46
CA LEU A 37 4.99 -3.00 4.87
C LEU A 37 4.80 -3.65 6.24
N PRO A 38 3.72 -3.29 6.95
CA PRO A 38 3.41 -3.99 8.20
C PRO A 38 3.24 -5.49 7.95
N PRO A 39 3.72 -6.34 8.86
CA PRO A 39 3.66 -7.79 8.65
C PRO A 39 2.25 -8.36 8.68
N GLU A 40 1.30 -7.56 9.12
CA GLU A 40 -0.10 -8.01 9.29
C GLU A 40 -0.95 -7.80 8.05
N ILE A 41 -0.39 -7.25 6.97
CA ILE A 41 -1.19 -6.92 5.81
C ILE A 41 -1.71 -8.18 5.11
N GLN A 42 -2.90 -8.02 4.52
CA GLN A 42 -3.55 -9.07 3.75
C GLN A 42 -4.18 -8.41 2.53
N GLU A 43 -4.54 -9.21 1.55
CA GLU A 43 -5.27 -8.70 0.41
C GLU A 43 -6.58 -8.08 0.87
N GLY A 44 -6.88 -6.90 0.36
CA GLY A 44 -8.06 -6.15 0.75
C GLY A 44 -7.85 -5.18 1.91
N CYS A 45 -6.71 -5.25 2.60
CA CYS A 45 -6.40 -4.33 3.68
C CYS A 45 -6.16 -2.92 3.16
N HIS A 46 -6.41 -1.95 4.04
CA HIS A 46 -6.04 -0.57 3.79
C HIS A 46 -4.79 -0.23 4.58
N ILE A 47 -3.87 0.45 3.94
CA ILE A 47 -2.67 0.95 4.60
C ILE A 47 -2.46 2.40 4.19
N ALA A 48 -1.74 3.14 5.02
CA ALA A 48 -1.42 4.53 4.74
C ALA A 48 0.08 4.71 4.60
N TYR A 49 0.46 5.55 3.66
CA TYR A 49 1.84 6.01 3.55
C TYR A 49 1.91 7.41 4.12
N GLU A 50 2.67 7.56 5.18
CA GLU A 50 2.80 8.83 5.89
C GLU A 50 4.17 8.90 6.53
N MET A 51 4.81 10.05 6.43
CA MET A 51 6.13 10.26 7.04
C MET A 51 7.16 9.22 6.60
N MET A 52 7.11 8.87 5.31
CA MET A 52 8.02 7.90 4.68
C MET A 52 7.85 6.47 5.20
N GLU A 53 6.72 6.18 5.83
CA GLU A 53 6.43 4.85 6.35
C GLU A 53 5.05 4.38 5.91
N TYR A 54 4.95 3.08 5.68
CA TYR A 54 3.66 2.42 5.47
C TYR A 54 3.13 1.92 6.81
N ARG A 55 1.85 2.17 7.05
CA ARG A 55 1.23 1.78 8.32
C ARG A 55 -0.05 0.98 8.13
#